data_2346006fecbea675f918361d522474aa
#
_entry.id   2346006fecbea675f918361d522474aa
#
_cell.length_a   1.000
_cell.length_b   1.000
_cell.length_c   1.000
_cell.angle_alpha   90.00
_cell.angle_beta   90.00
_cell.angle_gamma   90.00
#
_symmetry.space_group_name_H-M   'P 1'
#
loop_
_entity.id
_entity.type
_entity.pdbx_description
1 polymer ?
#
loop_
_entity_poly.entity_id
_entity_poly.type
_entity_poly.pdbx_seq_one_letter_code
_entity_poly.pdbx_strand_id
1 'polypeptide(L)'
;MSHLISLQADVANITEDAWQFVALPPSQQEVRKQAGKVVLFKLTGEQTVTPEQIAGTLIPANGKVMVPLSVFIARKMELQARLDQQEVGVWLDTHESLTDLNQAQADLNALPIIAVHVERFADGRIFSLGTLLRSRYGFKNELRAVGDVLRDQLFFLKRSGYTSFAMRTDRSATEAIASLNDFSQPYQGAVDEARPAFRRYNR
;
A
#
# COMPACT_ATOMS: atom_id res chain seq x y z
N MET A 1 -16.35 -3.18 -12.23
CA MET A 1 -16.63 -1.98 -11.42
C MET A 1 -15.34 -1.56 -10.74
N SER A 2 -15.06 -0.28 -10.64
CA SER A 2 -13.88 0.22 -9.94
C SER A 2 -14.02 -0.03 -8.44
N HIS A 3 -12.96 -0.54 -7.81
CA HIS A 3 -12.89 -0.81 -6.38
C HIS A 3 -11.91 0.12 -5.66
N LEU A 4 -11.47 1.19 -6.36
CA LEU A 4 -10.54 2.17 -5.82
C LEU A 4 -11.31 3.36 -5.26
N ILE A 5 -11.11 3.62 -3.97
CA ILE A 5 -11.53 4.86 -3.31
C ILE A 5 -10.30 5.76 -3.25
N SER A 6 -10.42 7.01 -3.70
CA SER A 6 -9.36 8.01 -3.66
C SER A 6 -9.81 9.25 -2.90
N LEU A 7 -8.93 9.79 -2.05
CA LEU A 7 -9.14 11.03 -1.31
C LEU A 7 -8.43 12.18 -2.03
N GLN A 8 -9.19 13.21 -2.37
CA GLN A 8 -8.65 14.49 -2.89
C GLN A 8 -9.16 15.61 -1.98
N ALA A 9 -8.27 16.30 -1.31
CA ALA A 9 -8.61 17.34 -0.32
C ALA A 9 -9.71 16.90 0.66
N ASP A 10 -9.57 15.69 1.21
CA ASP A 10 -10.53 15.02 2.12
C ASP A 10 -11.89 14.63 1.50
N VAL A 11 -12.10 14.86 0.22
CA VAL A 11 -13.29 14.36 -0.49
C VAL A 11 -12.98 12.98 -1.05
N ALA A 12 -13.80 12.01 -0.67
CA ALA A 12 -13.67 10.62 -1.13
C ALA A 12 -14.44 10.41 -2.44
N ASN A 13 -13.78 9.85 -3.44
CA ASN A 13 -14.37 9.52 -4.74
C ASN A 13 -14.02 8.08 -5.12
N ILE A 14 -14.92 7.43 -5.86
CA ILE A 14 -14.64 6.16 -6.50
C ILE A 14 -14.06 6.48 -7.88
N THR A 15 -12.85 5.97 -8.14
CA THR A 15 -12.10 6.27 -9.35
C THR A 15 -11.68 5.00 -10.07
N GLU A 16 -11.41 5.10 -11.36
CA GLU A 16 -10.72 4.05 -12.09
C GLU A 16 -9.25 4.04 -11.70
N ASP A 17 -8.70 2.84 -11.59
CA ASP A 17 -7.28 2.68 -11.28
C ASP A 17 -6.44 2.82 -12.56
N ALA A 18 -5.63 3.86 -12.62
CA ALA A 18 -4.69 4.08 -13.71
C ALA A 18 -3.38 3.27 -13.54
N TRP A 19 -3.19 2.62 -12.39
CA TRP A 19 -1.98 1.90 -12.06
C TRP A 19 -2.16 0.39 -12.24
N GLN A 20 -1.22 -0.23 -12.93
CA GLN A 20 -1.14 -1.68 -13.07
C GLN A 20 -0.32 -2.26 -11.91
N PHE A 21 -0.92 -3.11 -11.10
CA PHE A 21 -0.23 -3.81 -10.02
C PHE A 21 0.58 -4.98 -10.60
N VAL A 22 1.91 -4.89 -10.50
CA VAL A 22 2.83 -5.94 -10.96
C VAL A 22 3.05 -6.94 -9.83
N ALA A 23 2.53 -8.14 -9.98
CA ALA A 23 2.71 -9.22 -9.00
C ALA A 23 4.03 -9.96 -9.24
N LEU A 24 4.61 -10.49 -8.15
CA LEU A 24 5.70 -11.45 -8.25
C LEU A 24 5.17 -12.80 -8.78
N PRO A 25 5.94 -13.50 -9.61
CA PRO A 25 5.58 -14.87 -9.98
C PRO A 25 5.57 -15.78 -8.74
N PRO A 26 4.68 -16.82 -8.73
CA PRO A 26 4.60 -17.72 -7.59
C PRO A 26 5.93 -18.44 -7.34
N SER A 27 6.32 -18.58 -6.07
CA SER A 27 7.50 -19.37 -5.74
C SER A 27 7.24 -20.86 -5.99
N GLN A 28 8.29 -21.62 -6.31
CA GLN A 28 8.18 -23.08 -6.45
C GLN A 28 7.65 -23.77 -5.18
N GLN A 29 7.91 -23.19 -4.01
CA GLN A 29 7.37 -23.68 -2.74
C GLN A 29 5.87 -23.43 -2.59
N GLU A 30 5.33 -22.36 -3.17
CA GLU A 30 3.89 -22.10 -3.19
C GLU A 30 3.14 -23.09 -4.07
N VAL A 31 3.68 -23.41 -5.24
CA VAL A 31 3.11 -24.41 -6.15
C VAL A 31 3.01 -25.81 -5.51
N ARG A 32 4.03 -26.21 -4.76
CA ARG A 32 4.03 -27.49 -4.03
C ARG A 32 3.03 -27.53 -2.86
N LYS A 33 2.78 -26.39 -2.20
CA LYS A 33 1.84 -26.30 -1.07
C LYS A 33 0.37 -26.29 -1.50
N GLN A 34 0.05 -25.80 -2.68
CA GLN A 34 -1.32 -25.84 -3.21
C GLN A 34 -1.78 -27.24 -3.62
N ALA A 35 -0.85 -28.13 -3.98
CA ALA A 35 -1.15 -29.52 -4.32
C ALA A 35 -1.41 -30.43 -3.10
N GLY A 36 -1.04 -30.01 -1.89
CA GLY A 36 -1.29 -30.73 -0.64
C GLY A 36 -2.29 -29.99 0.23
N LYS A 37 -3.39 -30.63 0.62
CA LYS A 37 -4.48 -30.13 1.48
C LYS A 37 -4.05 -29.79 2.93
N VAL A 38 -2.89 -29.23 3.14
CA VAL A 38 -2.46 -28.74 4.47
C VAL A 38 -2.54 -27.22 4.43
N VAL A 39 -3.59 -26.67 5.01
CA VAL A 39 -3.66 -25.24 5.35
C VAL A 39 -2.68 -25.01 6.48
N LEU A 40 -1.40 -24.91 6.15
CA LEU A 40 -0.43 -24.35 7.08
C LEU A 40 -0.78 -22.87 7.26
N PHE A 41 -1.00 -22.45 8.51
CA PHE A 41 -1.01 -21.04 8.87
C PHE A 41 0.34 -20.45 8.46
N LYS A 42 0.40 -19.86 7.27
CA LYS A 42 1.56 -19.04 6.89
C LYS A 42 1.59 -17.84 7.85
N LEU A 43 2.64 -17.72 8.62
CA LEU A 43 2.96 -16.46 9.26
C LEU A 43 3.14 -15.43 8.12
N THR A 44 2.37 -14.35 8.15
CA THR A 44 2.49 -13.27 7.18
C THR A 44 3.92 -12.75 7.22
N GLY A 45 4.59 -12.67 6.09
CA GLY A 45 5.81 -11.92 5.96
C GLY A 45 7.13 -12.67 6.09
N GLU A 46 7.16 -13.97 5.96
CA GLU A 46 8.41 -14.73 6.06
C GLU A 46 8.95 -15.26 4.73
N GLN A 47 8.37 -14.87 3.60
CA GLN A 47 8.87 -15.32 2.30
C GLN A 47 9.88 -14.35 1.74
N THR A 48 11.14 -14.76 1.73
CA THR A 48 12.19 -14.04 1.00
C THR A 48 11.94 -14.20 -0.50
N VAL A 49 11.84 -13.10 -1.21
CA VAL A 49 11.72 -13.08 -2.67
C VAL A 49 13.02 -13.62 -3.28
N THR A 50 12.90 -14.59 -4.19
CA THR A 50 14.08 -15.21 -4.82
C THR A 50 14.58 -14.39 -6.02
N PRO A 51 15.87 -14.48 -6.38
CA PRO A 51 16.40 -13.84 -7.58
C PRO A 51 15.66 -14.25 -8.86
N GLU A 52 15.20 -15.50 -8.93
CA GLU A 52 14.44 -16.02 -10.07
C GLU A 52 13.07 -15.36 -10.17
N GLN A 53 12.40 -15.10 -9.04
CA GLN A 53 11.13 -14.34 -9.03
C GLN A 53 11.35 -12.90 -9.50
N ILE A 54 12.42 -12.24 -9.06
CA ILE A 54 12.75 -10.88 -9.47
C ILE A 54 13.01 -10.83 -10.99
N ALA A 55 13.85 -11.75 -11.49
CA ALA A 55 14.19 -11.82 -12.92
C ALA A 55 12.98 -12.20 -13.79
N GLY A 56 12.13 -13.10 -13.29
CA GLY A 56 10.92 -13.57 -13.97
C GLY A 56 9.74 -12.59 -13.88
N THR A 57 9.86 -11.48 -13.15
CA THR A 57 8.76 -10.51 -13.03
C THR A 57 8.57 -9.73 -14.34
N LEU A 58 7.39 -9.91 -14.94
CA LEU A 58 7.01 -9.21 -16.15
C LEU A 58 6.46 -7.82 -15.83
N ILE A 59 7.17 -6.80 -16.26
CA ILE A 59 6.75 -5.39 -16.11
C ILE A 59 6.14 -4.94 -17.43
N PRO A 60 4.86 -4.51 -17.45
CA PRO A 60 4.24 -3.96 -18.66
C PRO A 60 5.06 -2.80 -19.25
N ALA A 61 5.26 -2.81 -20.56
CA ALA A 61 6.10 -1.81 -21.23
C ALA A 61 5.47 -0.40 -21.24
N ASN A 62 4.16 -0.31 -21.19
CA ASN A 62 3.43 0.95 -21.27
C ASN A 62 2.47 1.12 -20.09
N GLY A 63 2.15 2.40 -19.79
CA GLY A 63 1.24 2.79 -18.72
C GLY A 63 1.92 2.87 -17.36
N LYS A 64 1.17 3.29 -16.35
CA LYS A 64 1.68 3.42 -14.98
C LYS A 64 1.71 2.06 -14.28
N VAL A 65 2.82 1.72 -13.63
CA VAL A 65 3.01 0.44 -12.95
C VAL A 65 3.42 0.63 -11.49
N MET A 66 2.89 -0.21 -10.61
CA MET A 66 3.41 -0.37 -9.24
C MET A 66 4.18 -1.69 -9.19
N VAL A 67 5.49 -1.60 -8.97
CA VAL A 67 6.38 -2.77 -8.92
C VAL A 67 6.69 -3.17 -7.47
N PRO A 68 6.94 -4.47 -7.19
CA PRO A 68 7.37 -4.90 -5.86
C PRO A 68 8.67 -4.21 -5.42
N LEU A 69 8.82 -3.94 -4.13
CA LEU A 69 10.03 -3.32 -3.58
C LEU A 69 11.31 -4.07 -3.99
N SER A 70 11.30 -5.40 -3.92
CA SER A 70 12.43 -6.24 -4.32
C SER A 70 12.82 -6.07 -5.79
N VAL A 71 11.84 -5.99 -6.69
CA VAL A 71 12.04 -5.74 -8.13
C VAL A 71 12.52 -4.31 -8.35
N PHE A 72 11.95 -3.34 -7.65
CA PHE A 72 12.39 -1.94 -7.72
C PHE A 72 13.86 -1.79 -7.35
N ILE A 73 14.30 -2.39 -6.24
CA ILE A 73 15.70 -2.34 -5.78
C ILE A 73 16.62 -2.95 -6.83
N ALA A 74 16.28 -4.14 -7.33
CA ALA A 74 17.15 -4.90 -8.23
C ALA A 74 17.20 -4.33 -9.66
N ARG A 75 16.09 -3.75 -10.14
CA ARG A 75 15.94 -3.31 -11.54
C ARG A 75 15.76 -1.81 -11.69
N LYS A 76 16.15 -1.02 -10.67
CA LYS A 76 15.96 0.43 -10.65
C LYS A 76 16.55 1.13 -11.88
N MET A 77 17.75 0.73 -12.30
CA MET A 77 18.41 1.32 -13.48
C MET A 77 17.61 1.13 -14.77
N GLU A 78 16.96 -0.03 -14.92
CA GLU A 78 16.07 -0.30 -16.04
C GLU A 78 14.80 0.58 -16.02
N LEU A 79 14.32 0.89 -14.81
CA LEU A 79 13.10 1.66 -14.60
C LEU A 79 13.33 3.18 -14.61
N GLN A 80 14.59 3.65 -14.65
CA GLN A 80 14.93 5.06 -14.41
C GLN A 80 14.19 6.02 -15.36
N ALA A 81 14.15 5.74 -16.65
CA ALA A 81 13.47 6.61 -17.63
C ALA A 81 11.97 6.76 -17.34
N ARG A 82 11.31 5.70 -16.86
CA ARG A 82 9.89 5.71 -16.49
C ARG A 82 9.65 6.34 -15.12
N LEU A 83 10.62 6.24 -14.21
CA LEU A 83 10.61 6.98 -12.93
C LEU A 83 10.60 8.48 -13.19
N ASP A 84 11.45 8.95 -14.10
CA ASP A 84 11.53 10.38 -14.47
C ASP A 84 10.22 10.87 -15.11
N GLN A 85 9.47 9.98 -15.75
CA GLN A 85 8.14 10.24 -16.32
C GLN A 85 6.99 10.07 -15.31
N GLN A 86 7.27 9.76 -14.05
CA GLN A 86 6.27 9.50 -13.01
C GLN A 86 5.32 8.32 -13.34
N GLU A 87 5.83 7.30 -14.02
CA GLU A 87 5.08 6.10 -14.43
C GLU A 87 5.39 4.87 -13.58
N VAL A 88 6.30 4.97 -12.61
CA VAL A 88 6.67 3.88 -11.72
C VAL A 88 6.38 4.25 -10.28
N GLY A 89 5.54 3.45 -9.64
CA GLY A 89 5.35 3.41 -8.21
C GLY A 89 5.94 2.14 -7.60
N VAL A 90 5.99 2.09 -6.28
CA VAL A 90 6.51 0.94 -5.54
C VAL A 90 5.41 0.41 -4.62
N TRP A 91 5.24 -0.90 -4.58
CA TRP A 91 4.48 -1.52 -3.53
C TRP A 91 5.37 -2.42 -2.67
N LEU A 92 5.03 -2.50 -1.40
CA LEU A 92 5.72 -3.33 -0.41
C LEU A 92 4.71 -4.09 0.44
N ASP A 93 5.09 -5.30 0.85
CA ASP A 93 4.34 -6.05 1.84
C ASP A 93 4.54 -5.48 3.25
N THR A 94 3.58 -5.74 4.14
CA THR A 94 3.63 -5.23 5.53
C THR A 94 4.86 -5.66 6.33
N HIS A 95 5.59 -6.67 5.88
CA HIS A 95 6.82 -7.17 6.54
C HIS A 95 8.09 -6.54 5.97
N GLU A 96 8.03 -5.90 4.79
CA GLU A 96 9.20 -5.34 4.16
C GLU A 96 9.65 -4.03 4.82
N SER A 97 10.94 -3.73 4.68
CA SER A 97 11.57 -2.63 5.40
C SER A 97 11.46 -1.30 4.65
N LEU A 98 10.89 -0.28 5.31
CA LEU A 98 10.94 1.10 4.80
C LEU A 98 12.37 1.65 4.71
N THR A 99 13.31 1.10 5.49
CA THR A 99 14.72 1.46 5.41
C THR A 99 15.31 1.05 4.07
N ASP A 100 14.97 -0.14 3.58
CA ASP A 100 15.45 -0.64 2.29
C ASP A 100 14.87 0.17 1.14
N LEU A 101 13.60 0.55 1.22
CA LEU A 101 12.98 1.47 0.27
C LEU A 101 13.70 2.83 0.26
N ASN A 102 13.99 3.41 1.43
CA ASN A 102 14.67 4.69 1.54
C ASN A 102 16.14 4.64 1.09
N GLN A 103 16.81 3.51 1.26
CA GLN A 103 18.16 3.30 0.72
C GLN A 103 18.14 3.22 -0.81
N ALA A 104 17.15 2.54 -1.37
CA ALA A 104 16.99 2.45 -2.82
C ALA A 104 16.56 3.78 -3.44
N GLN A 105 15.76 4.60 -2.74
CA GLN A 105 15.24 5.89 -3.20
C GLN A 105 15.29 6.90 -2.05
N ALA A 106 16.37 7.70 -2.00
CA ALA A 106 16.62 8.64 -0.90
C ALA A 106 15.54 9.72 -0.78
N ASP A 107 15.05 10.26 -1.90
CA ASP A 107 13.87 11.11 -1.92
C ASP A 107 12.64 10.29 -2.32
N LEU A 108 11.85 9.88 -1.34
CA LEU A 108 10.62 9.12 -1.59
C LEU A 108 9.56 9.95 -2.35
N ASN A 109 9.63 11.27 -2.31
CA ASN A 109 8.69 12.13 -3.05
C ASN A 109 8.96 12.15 -4.57
N ALA A 110 10.06 11.58 -5.03
CA ALA A 110 10.25 11.27 -6.44
C ALA A 110 9.35 10.12 -6.94
N LEU A 111 8.79 9.31 -6.02
CA LEU A 111 7.80 8.29 -6.37
C LEU A 111 6.40 8.91 -6.38
N PRO A 112 5.62 8.77 -7.46
CA PRO A 112 4.26 9.30 -7.52
C PRO A 112 3.29 8.55 -6.58
N ILE A 113 3.58 7.29 -6.29
CA ILE A 113 2.76 6.43 -5.44
C ILE A 113 3.64 5.43 -4.69
N ILE A 114 3.31 5.22 -3.42
CA ILE A 114 3.75 4.05 -2.65
C ILE A 114 2.49 3.29 -2.22
N ALA A 115 2.46 1.98 -2.48
CA ALA A 115 1.38 1.12 -2.02
C ALA A 115 1.88 0.16 -0.94
N VAL A 116 1.05 -0.07 0.08
CA VAL A 116 1.31 -1.09 1.10
C VAL A 116 0.31 -2.22 0.90
N HIS A 117 0.83 -3.41 0.62
CA HIS A 117 0.05 -4.60 0.41
C HIS A 117 -0.16 -5.33 1.73
N VAL A 118 -1.41 -5.56 2.08
CA VAL A 118 -1.80 -6.37 3.23
C VAL A 118 -2.35 -7.72 2.76
N GLU A 119 -1.61 -8.79 3.04
CA GLU A 119 -2.02 -10.16 2.66
C GLU A 119 -3.24 -10.63 3.45
N ARG A 120 -3.36 -10.18 4.71
CA ARG A 120 -4.43 -10.56 5.63
C ARG A 120 -4.96 -9.35 6.36
N PHE A 121 -6.25 -9.21 6.40
CA PHE A 121 -6.99 -8.19 7.13
C PHE A 121 -6.48 -7.95 8.57
N ALA A 122 -6.10 -9.02 9.29
CA ALA A 122 -5.63 -8.94 10.67
C ALA A 122 -4.21 -8.37 10.83
N ASP A 123 -3.50 -8.06 9.75
CA ASP A 123 -2.14 -7.51 9.82
C ASP A 123 -2.14 -6.00 10.07
N GLY A 124 -2.05 -5.62 11.34
CA GLY A 124 -2.04 -4.21 11.77
C GLY A 124 -0.77 -3.42 11.42
N ARG A 125 0.28 -4.05 10.87
CA ARG A 125 1.52 -3.36 10.46
C ARG A 125 1.26 -2.30 9.39
N ILE A 126 0.23 -2.47 8.56
CA ILE A 126 -0.18 -1.49 7.55
C ILE A 126 -0.37 -0.09 8.16
N PHE A 127 -0.99 0.03 9.33
CA PHE A 127 -1.21 1.33 9.99
C PHE A 127 0.10 2.00 10.41
N SER A 128 1.03 1.21 10.94
CA SER A 128 2.35 1.70 11.35
C SER A 128 3.16 2.17 10.14
N LEU A 129 3.15 1.41 9.04
CA LEU A 129 3.88 1.77 7.82
C LEU A 129 3.36 3.08 7.22
N GLY A 130 2.04 3.28 7.15
CA GLY A 130 1.45 4.53 6.69
C GLY A 130 1.88 5.72 7.55
N THR A 131 1.77 5.57 8.87
CA THR A 131 2.18 6.60 9.82
C THR A 131 3.67 6.95 9.67
N LEU A 132 4.56 5.95 9.55
CA LEU A 132 6.00 6.16 9.39
C LEU A 132 6.33 6.82 8.06
N LEU A 133 5.72 6.42 6.95
CA LEU A 133 5.92 7.05 5.65
C LEU A 133 5.59 8.55 5.71
N ARG A 134 4.50 8.93 6.38
CA ARG A 134 4.11 10.34 6.51
C ARG A 134 4.97 11.11 7.51
N SER A 135 5.14 10.57 8.73
CA SER A 135 5.75 11.31 9.85
C SER A 135 7.27 11.27 9.85
N ARG A 136 7.89 10.13 9.49
CA ARG A 136 9.35 9.95 9.55
C ARG A 136 10.02 10.20 8.21
N TYR A 137 9.42 9.69 7.13
CA TYR A 137 10.01 9.80 5.79
C TYR A 137 9.47 10.99 4.99
N GLY A 138 8.46 11.70 5.50
CA GLY A 138 7.92 12.91 4.88
C GLY A 138 7.29 12.68 3.50
N PHE A 139 6.81 11.48 3.21
CA PHE A 139 6.18 11.14 1.94
C PHE A 139 4.85 11.90 1.79
N LYS A 140 4.69 12.64 0.69
CA LYS A 140 3.55 13.54 0.46
C LYS A 140 2.61 13.07 -0.66
N ASN A 141 3.12 12.24 -1.58
CA ASN A 141 2.37 11.76 -2.73
C ASN A 141 1.35 10.67 -2.34
N GLU A 142 0.76 10.02 -3.32
CA GLU A 142 -0.27 9.01 -3.10
C GLU A 142 0.26 7.85 -2.26
N LEU A 143 -0.39 7.60 -1.12
CA LEU A 143 -0.16 6.43 -0.29
C LEU A 143 -1.39 5.53 -0.37
N ARG A 144 -1.20 4.31 -0.90
CA ARG A 144 -2.28 3.38 -1.22
C ARG A 144 -2.27 2.16 -0.32
N ALA A 145 -3.44 1.79 0.18
CA ALA A 145 -3.67 0.49 0.80
C ALA A 145 -4.22 -0.49 -0.26
N VAL A 146 -3.59 -1.67 -0.38
CA VAL A 146 -3.98 -2.71 -1.33
C VAL A 146 -4.03 -4.09 -0.67
N GLY A 147 -4.73 -5.05 -1.27
CA GLY A 147 -4.83 -6.42 -0.76
C GLY A 147 -6.12 -6.69 0.00
N ASP A 148 -6.03 -7.30 1.18
CA ASP A 148 -7.21 -7.63 2.01
C ASP A 148 -7.71 -6.41 2.80
N VAL A 149 -8.11 -5.35 2.06
CA VAL A 149 -8.60 -4.08 2.60
C VAL A 149 -10.12 -4.13 2.72
N LEU A 150 -10.63 -3.95 3.94
CA LEU A 150 -12.05 -3.98 4.27
C LEU A 150 -12.54 -2.62 4.77
N ARG A 151 -13.88 -2.41 4.72
CA ARG A 151 -14.52 -1.13 5.04
C ARG A 151 -14.25 -0.63 6.47
N ASP A 152 -14.17 -1.54 7.43
CA ASP A 152 -13.94 -1.24 8.86
C ASP A 152 -12.52 -0.73 9.15
N GLN A 153 -11.59 -0.90 8.22
CA GLN A 153 -10.24 -0.37 8.33
C GLN A 153 -10.09 1.05 7.75
N LEU A 154 -11.01 1.47 6.87
CA LEU A 154 -10.83 2.70 6.06
C LEU A 154 -10.63 3.95 6.90
N PHE A 155 -11.39 4.12 7.97
CA PHE A 155 -11.24 5.24 8.89
C PHE A 155 -9.83 5.30 9.48
N PHE A 156 -9.33 4.18 9.98
CA PHE A 156 -8.00 4.11 10.60
C PHE A 156 -6.87 4.20 9.58
N LEU A 157 -7.05 3.66 8.38
CA LEU A 157 -6.10 3.81 7.28
C LEU A 157 -5.98 5.28 6.86
N LYS A 158 -7.11 5.99 6.68
CA LYS A 158 -7.11 7.44 6.41
C LYS A 158 -6.33 8.17 7.49
N ARG A 159 -6.59 7.89 8.76
CA ARG A 159 -5.89 8.49 9.90
C ARG A 159 -4.40 8.16 9.96
N SER A 160 -4.00 7.02 9.42
CA SER A 160 -2.59 6.62 9.28
C SER A 160 -1.92 7.25 8.06
N GLY A 161 -2.63 8.11 7.30
CA GLY A 161 -2.09 8.89 6.20
C GLY A 161 -2.29 8.29 4.81
N TYR A 162 -3.09 7.22 4.67
CA TYR A 162 -3.45 6.69 3.36
C TYR A 162 -4.41 7.64 2.63
N THR A 163 -4.18 7.79 1.33
CA THR A 163 -4.97 8.67 0.46
C THR A 163 -5.73 7.90 -0.61
N SER A 164 -5.46 6.60 -0.77
CA SER A 164 -6.25 5.74 -1.65
C SER A 164 -6.34 4.31 -1.12
N PHE A 165 -7.44 3.62 -1.45
CA PHE A 165 -7.81 2.33 -0.90
C PHE A 165 -8.34 1.44 -2.02
N ALA A 166 -7.54 0.45 -2.44
CA ALA A 166 -7.98 -0.57 -3.37
C ALA A 166 -8.74 -1.64 -2.59
N MET A 167 -10.06 -1.55 -2.64
CA MET A 167 -10.92 -2.48 -1.93
C MET A 167 -10.83 -3.88 -2.50
N ARG A 168 -10.98 -4.89 -1.65
CA ARG A 168 -11.08 -6.28 -2.07
C ARG A 168 -12.22 -6.45 -3.09
N THR A 169 -11.97 -7.20 -4.16
CA THR A 169 -12.85 -7.28 -5.35
C THR A 169 -14.27 -7.82 -5.07
N ASP A 170 -14.45 -8.55 -3.96
CA ASP A 170 -15.75 -9.05 -3.51
C ASP A 170 -16.53 -8.05 -2.63
N ARG A 171 -16.00 -6.82 -2.46
CA ARG A 171 -16.59 -5.77 -1.63
C ARG A 171 -16.94 -4.54 -2.45
N SER A 172 -18.01 -3.87 -2.04
CA SER A 172 -18.50 -2.65 -2.70
C SER A 172 -17.77 -1.42 -2.16
N ALA A 173 -17.03 -0.72 -3.04
CA ALA A 173 -16.44 0.56 -2.69
C ALA A 173 -17.50 1.62 -2.39
N THR A 174 -18.67 1.56 -3.06
CA THR A 174 -19.78 2.48 -2.85
C THR A 174 -20.36 2.37 -1.44
N GLU A 175 -20.45 1.15 -0.90
CA GLU A 175 -20.93 0.95 0.47
C GLU A 175 -19.86 1.29 1.51
N ALA A 176 -18.57 1.10 1.15
CA ALA A 176 -17.47 1.29 2.06
C ALA A 176 -17.06 2.75 2.24
N ILE A 177 -17.31 3.62 1.25
CA ILE A 177 -16.81 5.01 1.24
C ILE A 177 -17.29 5.82 2.45
N ALA A 178 -18.50 5.55 2.96
CA ALA A 178 -19.04 6.22 4.14
C ALA A 178 -18.18 5.95 5.39
N SER A 179 -17.57 4.77 5.48
CA SER A 179 -16.78 4.34 6.65
C SER A 179 -15.45 5.12 6.82
N LEU A 180 -15.06 5.92 5.84
CA LEU A 180 -13.97 6.90 6.01
C LEU A 180 -14.27 7.97 7.07
N ASN A 181 -15.54 8.14 7.44
CA ASN A 181 -16.01 9.15 8.39
C ASN A 181 -16.84 8.55 9.52
N ASP A 182 -16.61 7.29 9.90
CA ASP A 182 -17.33 6.59 10.97
C ASP A 182 -17.25 7.33 12.33
N PHE A 183 -16.17 8.06 12.56
CA PHE A 183 -15.98 8.85 13.78
C PHE A 183 -15.71 10.31 13.44
N SER A 184 -16.61 11.19 13.90
CA SER A 184 -16.47 12.64 13.70
C SER A 184 -15.38 13.27 14.58
N GLN A 185 -15.11 12.68 15.76
CA GLN A 185 -14.15 13.22 16.72
C GLN A 185 -13.34 12.10 17.40
N PRO A 186 -12.32 11.60 16.71
CA PRO A 186 -11.45 10.57 17.29
C PRO A 186 -10.65 11.14 18.46
N TYR A 187 -10.51 10.36 19.53
CA TYR A 187 -9.81 10.78 20.76
C TYR A 187 -8.30 10.93 20.53
N GLN A 188 -7.67 9.97 19.88
CA GLN A 188 -6.22 9.95 19.65
C GLN A 188 -5.81 10.92 18.54
N GLY A 189 -4.63 11.53 18.68
CA GLY A 189 -3.93 12.19 17.59
C GLY A 189 -3.46 11.19 16.54
N ALA A 190 -3.39 11.60 15.27
CA ALA A 190 -2.92 10.78 14.16
C ALA A 190 -2.26 11.65 13.07
N VAL A 191 -2.00 11.11 11.88
CA VAL A 191 -1.38 11.86 10.78
C VAL A 191 -2.27 13.03 10.30
N ASP A 192 -3.57 12.80 10.25
CA ASP A 192 -4.59 13.78 9.83
C ASP A 192 -4.80 14.91 10.84
N GLU A 193 -4.75 14.60 12.13
CA GLU A 193 -4.87 15.58 13.22
C GLU A 193 -3.95 15.15 14.38
N ALA A 194 -2.83 15.83 14.49
CA ALA A 194 -1.80 15.49 15.48
C ALA A 194 -2.23 15.76 16.94
N ARG A 195 -3.20 16.66 17.15
CA ARG A 195 -3.66 17.00 18.50
C ARG A 195 -4.73 16.02 18.96
N PRO A 196 -4.55 15.35 20.09
CA PRO A 196 -5.59 14.53 20.69
C PRO A 196 -6.80 15.38 21.14
N ALA A 197 -7.98 14.76 21.28
CA ALA A 197 -9.25 15.46 21.54
C ALA A 197 -9.14 16.42 22.73
N PHE A 198 -8.51 16.02 23.84
CA PHE A 198 -8.37 16.86 25.04
C PHE A 198 -7.52 18.13 24.84
N ARG A 199 -6.77 18.24 23.74
CA ARG A 199 -5.97 19.43 23.38
C ARG A 199 -6.61 20.28 22.28
N ARG A 200 -7.72 19.82 21.66
CA ARG A 200 -8.40 20.58 20.58
C ARG A 200 -9.35 21.62 21.12
N TYR A 201 -9.91 21.37 22.28
CA TYR A 201 -10.87 22.26 22.91
C TYR A 201 -10.15 23.07 23.98
N ASN A 202 -10.04 24.40 23.78
CA ASN A 202 -9.67 25.29 24.85
C ASN A 202 -10.80 25.29 25.89
N ARG A 203 -10.48 24.91 27.12
CA ARG A 203 -11.35 25.17 28.28
C ARG A 203 -11.21 26.63 28.70
#